data_77c72c00dbfd128342a0259618991d88
#
_entry.id   77c72c00dbfd128342a0259618991d88
#
_cell.length_a   1.000
_cell.length_b   1.000
_cell.length_c   1.000
_cell.angle_alpha   90.00
_cell.angle_beta   90.00
_cell.angle_gamma   90.00
#
_symmetry.space_group_name_H-M   'P 1'
#
loop_
_entity.id
_entity.type
_entity.pdbx_description
1 polymer ?
#
loop_
_entity_poly.entity_id
_entity_poly.type
_entity_poly.pdbx_seq_one_letter_code
_entity_poly.pdbx_strand_id
1 'polypeptide(L)'
;MATSAKHLSRKELRQPDNFVLFTQRALSFVQQKRRLFILAGALIMAVIIGISLWQVYKSRQNQEAAQHFDRAITLFRANKHNEAIREFEKVEEYRWSHYAALAHLYEANSRLATNDLDKAAAAAQRFIASTDQNSVYRQIGLMTLGHIQELKNQCAGAIQHYTEAERITGALKESAVLGKARCYTIVGDNKSAIIAYQQYIKENPNSPIAARLMLQVAELQAKTEPDPAVK
;
A
#
# COMPACT_ATOMS: atom_id res chain seq x y z
N MET A 1 -69.79 -21.61 -23.45
CA MET A 1 -69.62 -20.49 -22.54
C MET A 1 -69.16 -19.29 -23.34
N ALA A 2 -70.05 -18.32 -23.59
CA ALA A 2 -69.79 -17.15 -24.40
C ALA A 2 -69.11 -16.08 -23.52
N THR A 3 -67.88 -15.76 -23.79
CA THR A 3 -67.13 -14.66 -23.16
C THR A 3 -67.68 -13.33 -23.68
N SER A 4 -68.40 -12.62 -22.81
CA SER A 4 -68.95 -11.29 -23.08
C SER A 4 -67.78 -10.31 -23.35
N ALA A 5 -67.63 -9.89 -24.58
CA ALA A 5 -66.75 -8.80 -24.94
C ALA A 5 -67.26 -7.48 -24.32
N LYS A 6 -66.52 -6.97 -23.33
CA LYS A 6 -66.82 -5.69 -22.68
C LYS A 6 -66.72 -4.54 -23.71
N HIS A 7 -67.88 -4.00 -24.13
CA HIS A 7 -67.96 -2.86 -25.00
C HIS A 7 -67.39 -1.64 -24.29
N LEU A 8 -66.20 -1.23 -24.68
CA LEU A 8 -65.59 0.01 -24.21
C LEU A 8 -66.39 1.20 -24.74
N SER A 9 -66.84 2.04 -23.83
CA SER A 9 -67.61 3.26 -24.16
C SER A 9 -66.74 4.23 -24.99
N ARG A 10 -67.35 4.88 -25.99
CA ARG A 10 -66.68 5.94 -26.79
C ARG A 10 -66.08 7.08 -25.94
N LYS A 11 -66.45 7.21 -24.69
CA LYS A 11 -65.94 8.18 -23.72
C LYS A 11 -64.62 7.71 -23.10
N GLU A 12 -64.39 6.37 -22.95
CA GLU A 12 -63.14 5.80 -22.48
C GLU A 12 -62.02 5.82 -23.53
N LEU A 13 -62.41 5.73 -24.81
CA LEU A 13 -61.49 5.87 -25.95
C LEU A 13 -61.04 7.33 -26.23
N ARG A 14 -61.61 8.33 -25.56
CA ARG A 14 -61.23 9.74 -25.67
C ARG A 14 -60.39 10.27 -24.49
N GLN A 15 -60.16 9.48 -23.50
CA GLN A 15 -59.24 9.90 -22.45
C GLN A 15 -57.79 9.80 -22.98
N PRO A 16 -57.05 10.90 -23.04
CA PRO A 16 -55.65 10.82 -23.47
C PRO A 16 -54.90 9.94 -22.46
N ASP A 17 -54.22 8.91 -22.96
CA ASP A 17 -53.40 8.01 -22.18
C ASP A 17 -52.49 8.81 -21.21
N ASN A 18 -52.47 8.43 -19.95
CA ASN A 18 -51.61 9.09 -18.96
C ASN A 18 -50.14 9.19 -19.44
N PHE A 19 -49.73 8.25 -20.27
CA PHE A 19 -48.44 8.29 -20.97
C PHE A 19 -48.30 9.46 -21.94
N VAL A 20 -49.35 9.74 -22.76
CA VAL A 20 -49.36 10.88 -23.72
C VAL A 20 -49.35 12.21 -22.98
N LEU A 21 -50.09 12.33 -21.88
CA LEU A 21 -50.08 13.54 -21.04
C LEU A 21 -48.74 13.76 -20.34
N PHE A 22 -48.09 12.68 -19.88
CA PHE A 22 -46.76 12.75 -19.28
C PHE A 22 -45.70 13.19 -20.31
N THR A 23 -45.71 12.56 -21.49
CA THR A 23 -44.73 12.92 -22.55
C THR A 23 -44.92 14.35 -23.05
N GLN A 24 -46.16 14.83 -23.20
CA GLN A 24 -46.44 16.22 -23.58
C GLN A 24 -45.95 17.21 -22.52
N ARG A 25 -46.16 16.92 -21.22
CA ARG A 25 -45.64 17.76 -20.11
C ARG A 25 -44.11 17.75 -20.06
N ALA A 26 -43.49 16.61 -20.25
CA ALA A 26 -42.02 16.48 -20.28
C ALA A 26 -41.43 17.28 -21.46
N LEU A 27 -42.02 17.17 -22.67
CA LEU A 27 -41.60 17.91 -23.86
C LEU A 27 -41.78 19.43 -23.69
N SER A 28 -42.90 19.88 -23.14
CA SER A 28 -43.13 21.31 -22.91
C SER A 28 -42.17 21.87 -21.88
N PHE A 29 -41.84 21.13 -20.82
CA PHE A 29 -40.86 21.53 -19.83
C PHE A 29 -39.44 21.65 -20.41
N VAL A 30 -39.03 20.68 -21.24
CA VAL A 30 -37.74 20.74 -21.94
C VAL A 30 -37.69 21.93 -22.91
N GLN A 31 -38.77 22.20 -23.67
CA GLN A 31 -38.83 23.33 -24.57
C GLN A 31 -38.78 24.67 -23.84
N GLN A 32 -39.49 24.82 -22.74
CA GLN A 32 -39.49 26.02 -21.91
C GLN A 32 -38.13 26.33 -21.29
N LYS A 33 -37.37 25.29 -20.93
CA LYS A 33 -36.05 25.42 -20.31
C LYS A 33 -34.89 24.99 -21.23
N ARG A 34 -35.10 25.07 -22.56
CA ARG A 34 -34.13 24.61 -23.58
C ARG A 34 -32.70 25.06 -23.35
N ARG A 35 -32.51 26.35 -22.99
CA ARG A 35 -31.17 26.89 -22.72
C ARG A 35 -30.48 26.19 -21.55
N LEU A 36 -31.22 25.88 -20.49
CA LEU A 36 -30.69 25.20 -19.30
C LEU A 36 -30.31 23.75 -19.61
N PHE A 37 -31.10 23.02 -20.40
CA PHE A 37 -30.78 21.68 -20.86
C PHE A 37 -29.56 21.65 -21.79
N ILE A 38 -29.40 22.63 -22.68
CA ILE A 38 -28.22 22.75 -23.52
C ILE A 38 -26.97 23.02 -22.68
N LEU A 39 -27.04 23.93 -21.69
CA LEU A 39 -25.92 24.21 -20.80
C LEU A 39 -25.54 22.99 -19.92
N ALA A 40 -26.54 22.29 -19.39
CA ALA A 40 -26.32 21.07 -18.63
C ALA A 40 -25.66 19.97 -19.48
N GLY A 41 -26.16 19.77 -20.71
CA GLY A 41 -25.58 18.85 -21.68
C GLY A 41 -24.13 19.18 -22.05
N ALA A 42 -23.86 20.48 -22.31
CA ALA A 42 -22.51 20.95 -22.59
C ALA A 42 -21.55 20.73 -21.39
N LEU A 43 -22.03 20.98 -20.17
CA LEU A 43 -21.26 20.72 -18.95
C LEU A 43 -20.93 19.24 -18.80
N ILE A 44 -21.92 18.37 -18.98
CA ILE A 44 -21.71 16.91 -18.92
C ILE A 44 -20.69 16.46 -19.96
N MET A 45 -20.79 16.93 -21.18
CA MET A 45 -19.84 16.63 -22.26
C MET A 45 -18.43 17.11 -21.91
N ALA A 46 -18.29 18.32 -21.37
CA ALA A 46 -17.00 18.84 -20.93
C ALA A 46 -16.36 17.98 -19.82
N VAL A 47 -17.16 17.51 -18.85
CA VAL A 47 -16.71 16.60 -17.79
C VAL A 47 -16.25 15.25 -18.37
N ILE A 48 -17.03 14.66 -19.29
CA ILE A 48 -16.68 13.39 -19.95
C ILE A 48 -15.36 13.52 -20.72
N ILE A 49 -15.21 14.60 -21.49
CA ILE A 49 -13.97 14.87 -22.23
C ILE A 49 -12.80 15.05 -21.27
N GLY A 50 -12.97 15.80 -20.17
CA GLY A 50 -11.96 15.99 -19.15
C GLY A 50 -11.50 14.68 -18.51
N ILE A 51 -12.45 13.82 -18.14
CA ILE A 51 -12.14 12.48 -17.59
C ILE A 51 -11.41 11.61 -18.62
N SER A 52 -11.84 11.65 -19.89
CA SER A 52 -11.21 10.86 -20.95
C SER A 52 -9.76 11.30 -21.21
N LEU A 53 -9.52 12.61 -21.29
CA LEU A 53 -8.18 13.17 -21.44
C LEU A 53 -7.28 12.82 -20.25
N TRP A 54 -7.83 12.90 -19.03
CA TRP A 54 -7.13 12.50 -17.81
C TRP A 54 -6.73 11.02 -17.81
N GLN A 55 -7.64 10.13 -18.24
CA GLN A 55 -7.34 8.70 -18.35
C GLN A 55 -6.24 8.41 -19.37
N VAL A 56 -6.29 9.07 -20.55
CA VAL A 56 -5.23 8.94 -21.56
C VAL A 56 -3.90 9.43 -21.03
N TYR A 57 -3.86 10.58 -20.34
CA TYR A 57 -2.65 11.11 -19.73
C TYR A 57 -2.07 10.13 -18.68
N LYS A 58 -2.93 9.63 -17.78
CA LYS A 58 -2.53 8.64 -16.75
C LYS A 58 -2.02 7.34 -17.39
N SER A 59 -2.64 6.87 -18.45
CA SER A 59 -2.21 5.67 -19.17
C SER A 59 -0.84 5.84 -19.80
N ARG A 60 -0.57 6.99 -20.44
CA ARG A 60 0.77 7.30 -20.97
C ARG A 60 1.82 7.35 -19.87
N GLN A 61 1.55 8.06 -18.78
CA GLN A 61 2.43 8.10 -17.61
C GLN A 61 2.76 6.70 -17.11
N ASN A 62 1.75 5.83 -17.02
CA ASN A 62 1.94 4.45 -16.56
C ASN A 62 2.79 3.62 -17.53
N GLN A 63 2.65 3.84 -18.84
CA GLN A 63 3.41 3.12 -19.87
C GLN A 63 4.88 3.53 -19.87
N GLU A 64 5.18 4.82 -19.79
CA GLU A 64 6.57 5.34 -19.68
C GLU A 64 7.23 4.84 -18.39
N ALA A 65 6.53 4.95 -17.25
CA ALA A 65 7.01 4.44 -15.97
C ALA A 65 7.30 2.94 -16.01
N ALA A 66 6.46 2.14 -16.68
CA ALA A 66 6.66 0.70 -16.83
C ALA A 66 7.98 0.38 -17.55
N GLN A 67 8.31 1.10 -18.62
CA GLN A 67 9.55 0.88 -19.37
C GLN A 67 10.80 1.14 -18.52
N HIS A 68 10.79 2.24 -17.75
CA HIS A 68 11.89 2.55 -16.83
C HIS A 68 11.96 1.55 -15.69
N PHE A 69 10.80 1.13 -15.14
CA PHE A 69 10.74 0.15 -14.07
C PHE A 69 11.28 -1.22 -14.51
N ASP A 70 10.93 -1.70 -15.70
CA ASP A 70 11.42 -2.98 -16.23
C ASP A 70 12.94 -2.95 -16.45
N ARG A 71 13.49 -1.84 -16.97
CA ARG A 71 14.94 -1.66 -17.09
C ARG A 71 15.59 -1.67 -15.71
N ALA A 72 15.02 -0.93 -14.76
CA ALA A 72 15.54 -0.85 -13.39
C ALA A 72 15.56 -2.22 -12.70
N ILE A 73 14.49 -3.02 -12.82
CA ILE A 73 14.43 -4.38 -12.28
C ILE A 73 15.47 -5.30 -12.94
N THR A 74 15.66 -5.18 -14.25
CA THR A 74 16.68 -5.96 -14.97
C THR A 74 18.08 -5.62 -14.45
N LEU A 75 18.38 -4.34 -14.27
CA LEU A 75 19.65 -3.88 -13.72
C LEU A 75 19.83 -4.31 -12.25
N PHE A 76 18.78 -4.22 -11.45
CA PHE A 76 18.76 -4.65 -10.05
C PHE A 76 19.09 -6.15 -9.93
N ARG A 77 18.45 -7.00 -10.74
CA ARG A 77 18.73 -8.45 -10.79
C ARG A 77 20.14 -8.77 -11.29
N ALA A 78 20.71 -7.92 -12.12
CA ALA A 78 22.10 -8.03 -12.58
C ALA A 78 23.11 -7.47 -11.57
N ASN A 79 22.70 -7.11 -10.35
CA ASN A 79 23.50 -6.45 -9.29
C ASN A 79 24.12 -5.10 -9.72
N LYS A 80 23.60 -4.47 -10.79
CA LYS A 80 24.01 -3.14 -11.25
C LYS A 80 23.23 -2.04 -10.50
N HIS A 81 23.40 -2.02 -9.17
CA HIS A 81 22.55 -1.22 -8.28
C HIS A 81 22.61 0.28 -8.58
N ASN A 82 23.77 0.85 -8.90
CA ASN A 82 23.91 2.28 -9.24
C ASN A 82 23.17 2.67 -10.53
N GLU A 83 23.11 1.76 -11.52
CA GLU A 83 22.34 1.97 -12.75
C GLU A 83 20.83 1.80 -12.49
N ALA A 84 20.47 0.80 -11.68
CA ALA A 84 19.09 0.56 -11.26
C ALA A 84 18.50 1.76 -10.52
N ILE A 85 19.24 2.36 -9.59
CA ILE A 85 18.83 3.57 -8.86
C ILE A 85 18.44 4.68 -9.84
N ARG A 86 19.27 4.97 -10.84
CA ARG A 86 18.98 6.02 -11.84
C ARG A 86 17.69 5.75 -12.63
N GLU A 87 17.41 4.50 -12.95
CA GLU A 87 16.17 4.16 -13.65
C GLU A 87 14.97 4.20 -12.71
N PHE A 88 15.10 3.81 -11.42
CA PHE A 88 14.03 3.96 -10.43
C PHE A 88 13.70 5.43 -10.16
N GLU A 89 14.70 6.30 -10.06
CA GLU A 89 14.50 7.76 -9.93
C GLU A 89 13.71 8.35 -11.10
N LYS A 90 13.91 7.87 -12.34
CA LYS A 90 13.07 8.27 -13.48
C LYS A 90 11.62 7.83 -13.35
N VAL A 91 11.36 6.63 -12.77
CA VAL A 91 9.99 6.16 -12.52
C VAL A 91 9.25 7.11 -11.57
N GLU A 92 9.95 7.72 -10.60
CA GLU A 92 9.37 8.64 -9.63
C GLU A 92 8.84 9.94 -10.24
N GLU A 93 9.33 10.33 -11.42
CA GLU A 93 8.81 11.48 -12.17
C GLU A 93 7.35 11.28 -12.60
N TYR A 94 6.94 10.02 -12.78
CA TYR A 94 5.60 9.62 -13.19
C TYR A 94 4.67 9.37 -11.99
N ARG A 95 4.32 10.42 -11.25
CA ARG A 95 3.58 10.36 -9.98
C ARG A 95 2.25 9.61 -10.02
N TRP A 96 1.61 9.55 -11.17
CA TRP A 96 0.32 8.89 -11.36
C TRP A 96 0.45 7.43 -11.82
N SER A 97 1.65 6.92 -11.90
CA SER A 97 1.94 5.55 -12.25
C SER A 97 1.76 4.61 -11.05
N HIS A 98 1.29 3.40 -11.33
CA HIS A 98 1.26 2.32 -10.36
C HIS A 98 2.66 1.85 -9.93
N TYR A 99 3.69 2.17 -10.73
CA TYR A 99 5.07 1.77 -10.46
C TYR A 99 5.81 2.72 -9.53
N ALA A 100 5.33 3.97 -9.34
CA ALA A 100 6.03 4.96 -8.55
C ALA A 100 6.29 4.51 -7.10
N ALA A 101 5.28 3.93 -6.45
CA ALA A 101 5.44 3.41 -5.10
C ALA A 101 6.47 2.26 -5.03
N LEU A 102 6.39 1.29 -5.95
CA LEU A 102 7.33 0.17 -5.99
C LEU A 102 8.75 0.63 -6.33
N ALA A 103 8.91 1.66 -7.15
CA ALA A 103 10.22 2.24 -7.45
C ALA A 103 10.93 2.71 -6.19
N HIS A 104 10.22 3.38 -5.26
CA HIS A 104 10.79 3.75 -3.96
C HIS A 104 11.30 2.57 -3.14
N LEU A 105 10.58 1.44 -3.14
CA LEU A 105 11.02 0.24 -2.41
C LEU A 105 12.29 -0.37 -3.03
N TYR A 106 12.31 -0.51 -4.36
CA TYR A 106 13.46 -1.08 -5.06
C TYR A 106 14.66 -0.14 -5.07
N GLU A 107 14.42 1.18 -5.10
CA GLU A 107 15.46 2.19 -4.88
C GLU A 107 16.08 2.02 -3.49
N ALA A 108 15.25 1.91 -2.43
CA ALA A 108 15.74 1.69 -1.07
C ALA A 108 16.63 0.44 -0.99
N ASN A 109 16.20 -0.68 -1.58
CA ASN A 109 16.96 -1.92 -1.61
C ASN A 109 18.27 -1.80 -2.43
N SER A 110 18.24 -1.07 -3.55
CA SER A 110 19.43 -0.81 -4.35
C SER A 110 20.46 0.05 -3.61
N ARG A 111 19.99 1.08 -2.88
CA ARG A 111 20.83 1.93 -2.03
C ARG A 111 21.37 1.19 -0.81
N LEU A 112 20.59 0.26 -0.25
CA LEU A 112 21.08 -0.68 0.77
C LEU A 112 22.26 -1.52 0.24
N ALA A 113 22.12 -2.07 -0.96
CA ALA A 113 23.18 -2.87 -1.58
C ALA A 113 24.45 -2.04 -1.89
N THR A 114 24.33 -0.74 -2.10
CA THR A 114 25.46 0.19 -2.27
C THR A 114 25.94 0.85 -0.98
N ASN A 115 25.37 0.45 0.16
CA ASN A 115 25.67 1.01 1.49
C ASN A 115 25.37 2.52 1.65
N ASP A 116 24.48 3.08 0.81
CA ASP A 116 23.99 4.47 0.93
C ASP A 116 22.77 4.49 1.87
N LEU A 117 23.04 4.26 3.17
CA LEU A 117 22.01 4.01 4.19
C LEU A 117 21.07 5.20 4.39
N ASP A 118 21.56 6.44 4.26
CA ASP A 118 20.73 7.63 4.46
C ASP A 118 19.69 7.79 3.35
N LYS A 119 20.13 7.64 2.10
CA LYS A 119 19.20 7.70 0.96
C LYS A 119 18.30 6.47 0.89
N ALA A 120 18.79 5.29 1.32
CA ALA A 120 17.95 4.11 1.46
C ALA A 120 16.80 4.35 2.45
N ALA A 121 17.08 4.95 3.61
CA ALA A 121 16.06 5.31 4.59
C ALA A 121 15.04 6.30 4.02
N ALA A 122 15.50 7.35 3.30
CA ALA A 122 14.61 8.31 2.68
C ALA A 122 13.69 7.67 1.62
N ALA A 123 14.22 6.77 0.79
CA ALA A 123 13.42 6.04 -0.19
C ALA A 123 12.39 5.11 0.48
N ALA A 124 12.79 4.37 1.53
CA ALA A 124 11.88 3.54 2.32
C ALA A 124 10.75 4.36 2.98
N GLN A 125 11.04 5.57 3.47
CA GLN A 125 10.03 6.47 4.02
C GLN A 125 9.03 6.94 2.95
N ARG A 126 9.50 7.29 1.73
CA ARG A 126 8.61 7.63 0.61
C ARG A 126 7.70 6.46 0.23
N PHE A 127 8.25 5.24 0.23
CA PHE A 127 7.44 4.03 0.01
C PHE A 127 6.35 3.88 1.06
N ILE A 128 6.69 3.96 2.36
CA ILE A 128 5.72 3.86 3.47
C ILE A 128 4.63 4.93 3.34
N ALA A 129 4.99 6.16 2.99
CA ALA A 129 4.05 7.26 2.80
C ALA A 129 3.05 7.03 1.64
N SER A 130 3.40 6.19 0.66
CA SER A 130 2.57 5.84 -0.49
C SER A 130 1.68 4.60 -0.26
N THR A 131 1.71 4.00 0.93
CA THR A 131 1.00 2.75 1.24
C THR A 131 -0.13 2.96 2.24
N ASP A 132 -1.16 2.10 2.16
CA ASP A 132 -2.24 2.08 3.14
C ASP A 132 -1.76 1.58 4.51
N GLN A 133 -2.36 2.08 5.59
CA GLN A 133 -1.95 1.87 6.98
C GLN A 133 -1.80 0.39 7.38
N ASN A 134 -2.68 -0.48 6.91
CA ASN A 134 -2.72 -1.90 7.29
C ASN A 134 -2.33 -2.82 6.13
N SER A 135 -1.61 -2.30 5.12
CA SER A 135 -1.22 -3.10 3.97
C SER A 135 0.08 -3.87 4.22
N VAL A 136 0.21 -5.02 3.55
CA VAL A 136 1.47 -5.77 3.53
C VAL A 136 2.62 -4.95 2.95
N TYR A 137 2.33 -4.02 2.03
CA TYR A 137 3.33 -3.12 1.47
C TYR A 137 3.90 -2.17 2.54
N ARG A 138 3.05 -1.61 3.41
CA ARG A 138 3.50 -0.83 4.55
C ARG A 138 4.36 -1.66 5.49
N GLN A 139 3.96 -2.91 5.77
CA GLN A 139 4.74 -3.83 6.58
C GLN A 139 6.13 -4.06 5.98
N ILE A 140 6.24 -4.28 4.67
CA ILE A 140 7.53 -4.40 3.96
C ILE A 140 8.37 -3.13 4.13
N GLY A 141 7.79 -1.96 3.91
CA GLY A 141 8.49 -0.68 4.06
C GLY A 141 9.03 -0.45 5.47
N LEU A 142 8.21 -0.72 6.48
CA LEU A 142 8.60 -0.62 7.89
C LEU A 142 9.72 -1.60 8.25
N MET A 143 9.65 -2.83 7.75
CA MET A 143 10.73 -3.83 7.91
C MET A 143 12.02 -3.36 7.26
N THR A 144 11.95 -2.82 6.05
CA THR A 144 13.11 -2.28 5.33
C THR A 144 13.72 -1.11 6.10
N LEU A 145 12.90 -0.17 6.57
CA LEU A 145 13.38 1.00 7.33
C LEU A 145 13.96 0.58 8.69
N GLY A 146 13.33 -0.36 9.39
CA GLY A 146 13.87 -0.93 10.62
C GLY A 146 15.24 -1.58 10.42
N HIS A 147 15.40 -2.35 9.34
CA HIS A 147 16.69 -2.97 9.00
C HIS A 147 17.77 -1.92 8.66
N ILE A 148 17.43 -0.88 7.91
CA ILE A 148 18.36 0.22 7.61
C ILE A 148 18.82 0.89 8.90
N GLN A 149 17.92 1.16 9.84
CA GLN A 149 18.27 1.77 11.12
C GLN A 149 19.12 0.84 12.00
N GLU A 150 18.84 -0.47 11.97
CA GLU A 150 19.68 -1.48 12.62
C GLU A 150 21.12 -1.42 12.07
N LEU A 151 21.31 -1.37 10.75
CA LEU A 151 22.61 -1.21 10.10
C LEU A 151 23.32 0.11 10.46
N LYS A 152 22.57 1.17 10.71
CA LYS A 152 23.06 2.47 11.17
C LYS A 152 23.37 2.49 12.68
N ASN A 153 23.25 1.37 13.41
CA ASN A 153 23.32 1.28 14.87
C ASN A 153 22.28 2.17 15.59
N GLN A 154 21.16 2.47 14.95
CA GLN A 154 20.04 3.27 15.48
C GLN A 154 18.90 2.37 15.97
N CYS A 155 19.23 1.37 16.79
CA CYS A 155 18.28 0.34 17.23
C CYS A 155 17.07 0.89 17.98
N ALA A 156 17.18 2.01 18.69
CA ALA A 156 16.04 2.65 19.34
C ALA A 156 14.94 3.06 18.34
N GLY A 157 15.32 3.60 17.19
CA GLY A 157 14.39 3.92 16.11
C GLY A 157 13.89 2.65 15.38
N ALA A 158 14.79 1.68 15.14
CA ALA A 158 14.43 0.41 14.50
C ALA A 158 13.35 -0.35 15.28
N ILE A 159 13.41 -0.36 16.62
CA ILE A 159 12.39 -0.98 17.50
C ILE A 159 10.99 -0.38 17.22
N GLN A 160 10.88 0.93 17.00
CA GLN A 160 9.61 1.57 16.71
C GLN A 160 9.02 1.05 15.39
N HIS A 161 9.83 0.99 14.33
CA HIS A 161 9.38 0.50 13.02
C HIS A 161 9.04 -1.00 13.04
N TYR A 162 9.83 -1.82 13.71
CA TYR A 162 9.51 -3.23 13.90
C TYR A 162 8.23 -3.43 14.72
N THR A 163 8.00 -2.59 15.75
CA THR A 163 6.76 -2.64 16.54
C THR A 163 5.54 -2.26 15.70
N GLU A 164 5.66 -1.26 14.83
CA GLU A 164 4.58 -0.89 13.91
C GLU A 164 4.34 -2.00 12.88
N ALA A 165 5.38 -2.60 12.32
CA ALA A 165 5.29 -3.72 11.40
C ALA A 165 4.64 -4.97 12.02
N GLU A 166 4.94 -5.27 13.29
CA GLU A 166 4.36 -6.38 14.05
C GLU A 166 2.83 -6.26 14.22
N ARG A 167 2.32 -5.02 14.34
CA ARG A 167 0.87 -4.75 14.49
C ARG A 167 0.09 -5.06 13.22
N ILE A 168 0.73 -5.02 12.08
CA ILE A 168 0.09 -5.34 10.80
C ILE A 168 0.02 -6.85 10.65
N THR A 169 -1.20 -7.39 10.53
CA THR A 169 -1.40 -8.82 10.29
C THR A 169 -0.86 -9.20 8.92
N GLY A 170 0.15 -10.07 8.86
CA GLY A 170 0.79 -10.46 7.61
C GLY A 170 2.00 -11.38 7.83
N ALA A 171 2.57 -11.84 6.73
CA ALA A 171 3.66 -12.82 6.72
C ALA A 171 4.98 -12.32 7.38
N LEU A 172 5.13 -11.00 7.57
CA LEU A 172 6.35 -10.43 8.13
C LEU A 172 6.26 -10.15 9.65
N LYS A 173 5.13 -10.47 10.30
CA LYS A 173 4.95 -10.27 11.74
C LYS A 173 6.07 -10.95 12.56
N GLU A 174 6.36 -12.20 12.24
CA GLU A 174 7.41 -12.96 12.92
C GLU A 174 8.81 -12.35 12.73
N SER A 175 9.10 -11.92 11.51
CA SER A 175 10.36 -11.23 11.20
C SER A 175 10.48 -9.90 11.93
N ALA A 176 9.38 -9.19 12.14
CA ALA A 176 9.33 -7.94 12.90
C ALA A 176 9.63 -8.20 14.39
N VAL A 177 9.04 -9.25 15.00
CA VAL A 177 9.34 -9.67 16.38
C VAL A 177 10.83 -9.97 16.53
N LEU A 178 11.42 -10.71 15.59
CA LEU A 178 12.85 -11.05 15.63
C LEU A 178 13.75 -9.82 15.44
N GLY A 179 13.41 -8.91 14.53
CA GLY A 179 14.14 -7.65 14.34
C GLY A 179 14.12 -6.79 15.61
N LYS A 180 12.95 -6.67 16.22
CA LYS A 180 12.76 -5.97 17.49
C LYS A 180 13.60 -6.59 18.61
N ALA A 181 13.58 -7.93 18.74
CA ALA A 181 14.35 -8.65 19.76
C ALA A 181 15.87 -8.46 19.60
N ARG A 182 16.38 -8.52 18.38
CA ARG A 182 17.79 -8.22 18.09
C ARG A 182 18.17 -6.80 18.53
N CYS A 183 17.33 -5.83 18.17
CA CYS A 183 17.58 -4.45 18.56
C CYS A 183 17.52 -4.23 20.09
N TYR A 184 16.62 -4.89 20.82
CA TYR A 184 16.62 -4.87 22.28
C TYR A 184 17.93 -5.42 22.85
N THR A 185 18.45 -6.51 22.27
CA THR A 185 19.76 -7.05 22.68
C THR A 185 20.89 -6.05 22.45
N ILE A 186 20.90 -5.36 21.29
CA ILE A 186 21.93 -4.38 20.93
C ILE A 186 21.93 -3.17 21.88
N VAL A 187 20.74 -2.69 22.28
CA VAL A 187 20.63 -1.55 23.22
C VAL A 187 20.77 -1.96 24.69
N GLY A 188 20.98 -3.25 24.98
CA GLY A 188 21.17 -3.75 26.33
C GLY A 188 19.88 -3.99 27.13
N ASP A 189 18.69 -3.84 26.50
CA ASP A 189 17.40 -4.19 27.12
C ASP A 189 17.17 -5.71 27.03
N ASN A 190 17.96 -6.44 27.78
CA ASN A 190 17.93 -7.91 27.78
C ASN A 190 16.55 -8.45 28.19
N LYS A 191 15.84 -7.77 29.09
CA LYS A 191 14.52 -8.21 29.54
C LYS A 191 13.50 -8.21 28.40
N SER A 192 13.43 -7.12 27.65
CA SER A 192 12.53 -7.00 26.49
C SER A 192 12.95 -7.95 25.34
N ALA A 193 14.26 -8.17 25.15
CA ALA A 193 14.77 -9.13 24.18
C ALA A 193 14.32 -10.56 24.51
N ILE A 194 14.47 -10.99 25.78
CA ILE A 194 14.05 -12.31 26.27
C ILE A 194 12.55 -12.50 26.01
N ILE A 195 11.71 -11.53 26.39
CA ILE A 195 10.26 -11.61 26.19
C ILE A 195 9.92 -11.80 24.71
N ALA A 196 10.53 -11.01 23.83
CA ALA A 196 10.26 -11.07 22.40
C ALA A 196 10.72 -12.42 21.77
N TYR A 197 11.89 -12.94 22.14
CA TYR A 197 12.35 -14.25 21.68
C TYR A 197 11.47 -15.38 22.21
N GLN A 198 11.07 -15.35 23.47
CA GLN A 198 10.18 -16.36 24.07
C GLN A 198 8.79 -16.33 23.39
N GLN A 199 8.27 -15.15 23.09
CA GLN A 199 7.03 -15.02 22.34
C GLN A 199 7.13 -15.68 20.96
N TYR A 200 8.22 -15.42 20.22
CA TYR A 200 8.45 -16.05 18.92
C TYR A 200 8.51 -17.58 19.03
N ILE A 201 9.28 -18.11 19.99
CA ILE A 201 9.42 -19.56 20.22
C ILE A 201 8.06 -20.20 20.54
N LYS A 202 7.25 -19.55 21.38
CA LYS A 202 5.92 -20.02 21.76
C LYS A 202 4.95 -20.06 20.57
N GLU A 203 4.99 -19.04 19.73
CA GLU A 203 4.12 -18.94 18.54
C GLU A 203 4.62 -19.87 17.41
N ASN A 204 5.91 -20.21 17.37
CA ASN A 204 6.57 -20.99 16.31
C ASN A 204 7.43 -22.14 16.86
N PRO A 205 6.84 -23.12 17.58
CA PRO A 205 7.62 -24.16 18.27
C PRO A 205 8.42 -25.07 17.32
N ASN A 206 7.95 -25.23 16.08
CA ASN A 206 8.59 -26.05 15.05
C ASN A 206 9.53 -25.26 14.13
N SER A 207 9.81 -23.99 14.46
CA SER A 207 10.73 -23.18 13.67
C SER A 207 12.16 -23.75 13.72
N PRO A 208 12.86 -23.83 12.56
CA PRO A 208 14.25 -24.33 12.53
C PRO A 208 15.21 -23.45 13.34
N ILE A 209 14.83 -22.22 13.68
CA ILE A 209 15.65 -21.32 14.51
C ILE A 209 15.29 -21.36 15.99
N ALA A 210 14.20 -22.06 16.40
CA ALA A 210 13.73 -22.07 17.78
C ALA A 210 14.82 -22.52 18.77
N ALA A 211 15.55 -23.61 18.48
CA ALA A 211 16.62 -24.09 19.30
C ALA A 211 17.75 -23.04 19.49
N ARG A 212 18.14 -22.36 18.45
CA ARG A 212 19.13 -21.26 18.51
C ARG A 212 18.63 -20.11 19.36
N LEU A 213 17.35 -19.73 19.24
CA LEU A 213 16.76 -18.67 20.05
C LEU A 213 16.65 -19.05 21.52
N MET A 214 16.40 -20.33 21.85
CA MET A 214 16.44 -20.82 23.25
C MET A 214 17.84 -20.64 23.89
N LEU A 215 18.91 -20.95 23.16
CA LEU A 215 20.27 -20.69 23.62
C LEU A 215 20.54 -19.21 23.84
N GLN A 216 20.07 -18.36 22.92
CA GLN A 216 20.22 -16.91 23.03
C GLN A 216 19.44 -16.35 24.24
N VAL A 217 18.24 -16.87 24.51
CA VAL A 217 17.46 -16.52 25.71
C VAL A 217 18.22 -16.91 26.98
N ALA A 218 18.75 -18.12 27.03
CA ALA A 218 19.54 -18.59 28.21
C ALA A 218 20.78 -17.71 28.43
N GLU A 219 21.49 -17.33 27.38
CA GLU A 219 22.64 -16.42 27.47
C GLU A 219 22.24 -15.02 27.98
N LEU A 220 21.14 -14.48 27.51
CA LEU A 220 20.63 -13.19 27.98
C LEU A 220 20.15 -13.25 29.43
N GLN A 221 19.55 -14.37 29.87
CA GLN A 221 19.14 -14.59 31.24
C GLN A 221 20.36 -14.61 32.17
N ALA A 222 21.43 -15.36 31.82
CA ALA A 222 22.67 -15.40 32.59
C ALA A 222 23.33 -14.00 32.73
N LYS A 223 23.18 -13.12 31.73
CA LYS A 223 23.66 -11.72 31.79
C LYS A 223 22.79 -10.80 32.66
N THR A 224 21.56 -11.19 32.95
CA THR A 224 20.60 -10.37 33.73
C THR A 224 20.52 -10.80 35.21
N GLU A 225 20.93 -12.02 35.52
CA GLU A 225 21.05 -12.49 36.92
C GLU A 225 22.30 -11.91 37.53
N PRO A 226 22.25 -11.30 38.74
CA PRO A 226 23.44 -10.86 39.45
C PRO A 226 24.30 -12.07 39.80
N ASP A 227 25.61 -11.96 39.55
CA ASP A 227 26.59 -12.98 39.86
C ASP A 227 26.46 -13.38 41.35
N PRO A 228 26.10 -14.64 41.70
CA PRO A 228 25.95 -15.07 43.09
C PRO A 228 27.27 -15.03 43.86
N ALA A 229 28.40 -14.76 43.20
CA ALA A 229 29.73 -14.68 43.80
C ALA A 229 30.08 -13.32 44.42
N VAL A 230 29.21 -12.31 44.33
CA VAL A 230 29.38 -10.97 44.92
C VAL A 230 28.43 -10.80 46.11
N LYS A 231 28.59 -11.59 47.13
CA LYS A 231 28.05 -11.41 48.49
C LYS A 231 29.15 -11.56 49.53
#